data_1aa373f3352fa53f369815b3ff8d3fd5
#
_entry.id   1aa373f3352fa53f369815b3ff8d3fd5
#
_cell.length_a   1.000
_cell.length_b   1.000
_cell.length_c   1.000
_cell.angle_alpha   90.00
_cell.angle_beta   90.00
_cell.angle_gamma   90.00
#
_symmetry.space_group_name_H-M   'P 1'
#
loop_
_entity.id
_entity.type
_entity.pdbx_description
1 polymer ?
#
loop_
_entity_poly.entity_id
_entity_poly.type
_entity_poly.pdbx_seq_one_letter_code
_entity_poly.pdbx_strand_id
1 'polypeptide(L)'
;MRKDAQERRARLIAIAADMFEQQGYDVPLEIIAESAGVGRGTLYRNFRDRSMLVLEVVRRRLDELVAQAALVTDDRAAFRFFLVRIGLLSALHASGIRTVEGDQSLKQEWHEFEVRARQLMTLPLERARKAGIVRSDLSVDDIVRIAQMLQAVALDLPTDERDGVMSRAVQLLMEGIAESGSRSE
;
A
#
# COMPACT_ATOMS: atom_id res chain seq x y z
N MET A 1 22.45 -15.66 -15.08
CA MET A 1 22.85 -14.24 -14.88
C MET A 1 21.68 -13.27 -14.73
N ARG A 2 20.70 -13.13 -15.71
CA ARG A 2 19.54 -12.21 -15.53
C ARG A 2 18.61 -12.65 -14.37
N LYS A 3 18.32 -13.95 -14.25
CA LYS A 3 17.46 -14.51 -13.21
C LYS A 3 18.02 -14.25 -11.80
N ASP A 4 19.30 -14.51 -11.59
CA ASP A 4 19.97 -14.28 -10.30
C ASP A 4 19.99 -12.78 -9.90
N ALA A 5 20.06 -11.88 -10.88
CA ALA A 5 19.98 -10.44 -10.62
C ALA A 5 18.57 -10.02 -10.18
N GLN A 6 17.54 -10.57 -10.84
CA GLN A 6 16.13 -10.32 -10.47
C GLN A 6 15.81 -10.90 -9.08
N GLU A 7 16.30 -12.11 -8.77
CA GLU A 7 16.10 -12.73 -7.45
C GLU A 7 16.76 -11.91 -6.33
N ARG A 8 18.01 -11.42 -6.57
CA ARG A 8 18.69 -10.53 -5.60
C ARG A 8 17.95 -9.21 -5.42
N ARG A 9 17.45 -8.61 -6.49
CA ARG A 9 16.65 -7.37 -6.43
C ARG A 9 15.35 -7.60 -5.64
N ALA A 10 14.64 -8.67 -5.93
CA ALA A 10 13.40 -9.01 -5.22
C ALA A 10 13.64 -9.27 -3.73
N ARG A 11 14.75 -9.92 -3.37
CA ARG A 11 15.17 -10.15 -1.98
C ARG A 11 15.47 -8.83 -1.26
N LEU A 12 16.21 -7.92 -1.89
CA LEU A 12 16.47 -6.59 -1.34
C LEU A 12 15.18 -5.83 -1.03
N ILE A 13 14.22 -5.83 -1.96
CA ILE A 13 12.92 -5.18 -1.76
C ILE A 13 12.15 -5.83 -0.61
N ALA A 14 12.14 -7.18 -0.52
CA ALA A 14 11.45 -7.90 0.54
C ALA A 14 12.00 -7.53 1.92
N ILE A 15 13.33 -7.61 2.09
CA ILE A 15 14.00 -7.30 3.35
C ILE A 15 13.84 -5.81 3.71
N ALA A 16 13.94 -4.92 2.73
CA ALA A 16 13.69 -3.50 2.95
C ALA A 16 12.27 -3.24 3.44
N ALA A 17 11.27 -3.92 2.86
CA ALA A 17 9.89 -3.80 3.28
C ALA A 17 9.71 -4.19 4.76
N ASP A 18 10.23 -5.35 5.16
CA ASP A 18 10.13 -5.84 6.53
C ASP A 18 10.87 -4.93 7.53
N MET A 19 12.05 -4.43 7.16
CA MET A 19 12.83 -3.53 8.01
C MET A 19 12.18 -2.15 8.14
N PHE A 20 11.62 -1.59 7.06
CA PHE A 20 10.90 -0.33 7.12
C PHE A 20 9.63 -0.43 7.98
N GLU A 21 8.94 -1.55 7.94
CA GLU A 21 7.76 -1.80 8.80
C GLU A 21 8.14 -1.92 10.28
N GLN A 22 9.27 -2.55 10.59
CA GLN A 22 9.68 -2.81 11.97
C GLN A 22 10.45 -1.65 12.61
N GLN A 23 11.28 -0.96 11.84
CA GLN A 23 12.28 0.00 12.34
C GLN A 23 12.11 1.41 11.75
N GLY A 24 11.16 1.59 10.81
CA GLY A 24 10.95 2.88 10.13
C GLY A 24 11.89 3.09 8.94
N TYR A 25 11.69 4.22 8.27
CA TYR A 25 12.40 4.54 7.02
C TYR A 25 13.83 5.06 7.19
N ASP A 26 14.29 5.28 8.42
CA ASP A 26 15.66 5.77 8.70
C ASP A 26 16.71 4.66 8.78
N VAL A 27 16.30 3.39 8.68
CA VAL A 27 17.23 2.24 8.64
C VAL A 27 18.31 2.46 7.60
N PRO A 28 19.62 2.35 7.96
CA PRO A 28 20.71 2.50 7.00
C PRO A 28 20.61 1.48 5.86
N LEU A 29 20.80 1.93 4.62
CA LEU A 29 20.74 1.06 3.44
C LEU A 29 21.77 -0.08 3.49
N GLU A 30 22.90 0.15 4.17
CA GLU A 30 23.95 -0.84 4.39
C GLU A 30 23.45 -2.03 5.24
N ILE A 31 22.63 -1.74 6.26
CA ILE A 31 22.03 -2.79 7.11
C ILE A 31 21.04 -3.61 6.28
N ILE A 32 20.27 -2.98 5.41
CA ILE A 32 19.35 -3.66 4.48
C ILE A 32 20.16 -4.58 3.52
N ALA A 33 21.28 -4.10 2.97
CA ALA A 33 22.14 -4.86 2.08
C ALA A 33 22.75 -6.09 2.80
N GLU A 34 23.26 -5.89 4.02
CA GLU A 34 23.81 -6.95 4.85
C GLU A 34 22.77 -8.02 5.17
N SER A 35 21.58 -7.61 5.61
CA SER A 35 20.46 -8.52 5.90
C SER A 35 19.98 -9.27 4.65
N ALA A 36 20.11 -8.68 3.46
CA ALA A 36 19.81 -9.33 2.19
C ALA A 36 20.95 -10.26 1.68
N GLY A 37 22.10 -10.29 2.36
CA GLY A 37 23.27 -11.05 1.94
C GLY A 37 23.92 -10.53 0.66
N VAL A 38 23.85 -9.21 0.41
CA VAL A 38 24.45 -8.56 -0.77
C VAL A 38 25.40 -7.45 -0.37
N GLY A 39 26.43 -7.23 -1.17
CA GLY A 39 27.36 -6.12 -0.95
C GLY A 39 26.76 -4.76 -1.32
N ARG A 40 27.28 -3.67 -0.72
CA ARG A 40 26.90 -2.28 -1.01
C ARG A 40 26.86 -1.96 -2.50
N GLY A 41 27.88 -2.39 -3.27
CA GLY A 41 27.90 -2.16 -4.72
C GLY A 41 26.75 -2.83 -5.47
N THR A 42 26.20 -3.94 -4.96
CA THR A 42 25.02 -4.58 -5.52
C THR A 42 23.75 -3.78 -5.18
N LEU A 43 23.62 -3.28 -3.95
CA LEU A 43 22.52 -2.42 -3.55
C LEU A 43 22.44 -1.17 -4.46
N TYR A 44 23.53 -0.39 -4.54
CA TYR A 44 23.54 0.87 -5.30
C TYR A 44 23.46 0.68 -6.83
N ARG A 45 23.81 -0.50 -7.35
CA ARG A 45 23.51 -0.84 -8.75
C ARG A 45 22.03 -1.12 -9.01
N ASN A 46 21.28 -1.57 -8.01
CA ASN A 46 19.85 -1.85 -8.11
C ASN A 46 18.98 -0.65 -7.77
N PHE A 47 19.42 0.17 -6.81
CA PHE A 47 18.68 1.33 -6.31
C PHE A 47 19.66 2.49 -6.15
N ARG A 48 19.49 3.52 -6.98
CA ARG A 48 20.34 4.71 -6.99
C ARG A 48 20.42 5.35 -5.59
N ASP A 49 19.31 5.39 -4.88
CA ASP A 49 19.13 6.03 -3.58
C ASP A 49 18.02 5.35 -2.76
N ARG A 50 17.79 5.88 -1.56
CA ARG A 50 16.74 5.42 -0.65
C ARG A 50 15.34 5.59 -1.25
N SER A 51 15.07 6.75 -1.87
CA SER A 51 13.76 7.07 -2.42
C SER A 51 13.32 6.05 -3.47
N MET A 52 14.27 5.61 -4.33
CA MET A 52 14.00 4.54 -5.32
C MET A 52 13.68 3.20 -4.65
N LEU A 53 14.39 2.82 -3.59
CA LEU A 53 14.09 1.60 -2.85
C LEU A 53 12.73 1.68 -2.17
N VAL A 54 12.40 2.81 -1.55
CA VAL A 54 11.09 3.06 -0.93
C VAL A 54 9.97 2.93 -1.95
N LEU A 55 10.10 3.55 -3.12
CA LEU A 55 9.10 3.45 -4.19
C LEU A 55 8.85 2.00 -4.61
N GLU A 56 9.91 1.21 -4.74
CA GLU A 56 9.79 -0.22 -5.09
C GLU A 56 9.14 -1.06 -3.96
N VAL A 57 9.40 -0.72 -2.71
CA VAL A 57 8.72 -1.35 -1.57
C VAL A 57 7.22 -1.06 -1.59
N VAL A 58 6.83 0.21 -1.78
CA VAL A 58 5.42 0.60 -1.83
C VAL A 58 4.70 -0.04 -3.03
N ARG A 59 5.35 -0.09 -4.20
CA ARG A 59 4.84 -0.80 -5.40
C ARG A 59 4.52 -2.26 -5.08
N ARG A 60 5.49 -2.96 -4.51
CA ARG A 60 5.35 -4.38 -4.15
C ARG A 60 4.20 -4.60 -3.15
N ARG A 61 4.13 -3.80 -2.09
CA ARG A 61 3.09 -3.93 -1.05
C ARG A 61 1.69 -3.69 -1.62
N LEU A 62 1.55 -2.76 -2.57
CA LEU A 62 0.28 -2.53 -3.24
C LEU A 62 -0.12 -3.72 -4.13
N ASP A 63 0.82 -4.27 -4.91
CA ASP A 63 0.57 -5.47 -5.73
C ASP A 63 0.14 -6.67 -4.85
N GLU A 64 0.83 -6.92 -3.75
CA GLU A 64 0.51 -7.97 -2.76
C GLU A 64 -0.89 -7.76 -2.15
N LEU A 65 -1.23 -6.54 -1.76
CA LEU A 65 -2.52 -6.19 -1.21
C LEU A 65 -3.66 -6.52 -2.19
N VAL A 66 -3.55 -6.09 -3.43
CA VAL A 66 -4.60 -6.31 -4.44
C VAL A 66 -4.73 -7.80 -4.76
N ALA A 67 -3.62 -8.53 -4.84
CA ALA A 67 -3.64 -9.98 -5.01
C ALA A 67 -4.34 -10.69 -3.84
N GLN A 68 -4.08 -10.29 -2.60
CA GLN A 68 -4.75 -10.85 -1.42
C GLN A 68 -6.25 -10.55 -1.40
N ALA A 69 -6.65 -9.31 -1.72
CA ALA A 69 -8.05 -8.93 -1.81
C ALA A 69 -8.82 -9.74 -2.86
N ALA A 70 -8.16 -10.10 -3.97
CA ALA A 70 -8.76 -10.92 -5.03
C ALA A 70 -9.05 -12.37 -4.60
N LEU A 71 -8.36 -12.90 -3.58
CA LEU A 71 -8.58 -14.24 -3.04
C LEU A 71 -9.79 -14.33 -2.12
N VAL A 72 -10.30 -13.21 -1.61
CA VAL A 72 -11.49 -13.19 -0.75
C VAL A 72 -12.73 -13.34 -1.61
N THR A 73 -13.50 -14.39 -1.38
CA THR A 73 -14.67 -14.76 -2.22
C THR A 73 -15.90 -13.90 -1.96
N ASP A 74 -16.15 -13.53 -0.71
CA ASP A 74 -17.24 -12.61 -0.35
C ASP A 74 -16.88 -11.18 -0.74
N ASP A 75 -17.72 -10.55 -1.55
CA ASP A 75 -17.43 -9.23 -2.14
C ASP A 75 -17.38 -8.12 -1.09
N ARG A 76 -18.23 -8.16 -0.06
CA ARG A 76 -18.23 -7.18 1.03
C ARG A 76 -16.99 -7.35 1.89
N ALA A 77 -16.64 -8.58 2.24
CA ALA A 77 -15.43 -8.88 2.99
C ALA A 77 -14.17 -8.51 2.21
N ALA A 78 -14.13 -8.76 0.89
CA ALA A 78 -13.04 -8.41 0.01
C ALA A 78 -12.82 -6.89 -0.04
N PHE A 79 -13.88 -6.10 -0.20
CA PHE A 79 -13.79 -4.66 -0.26
C PHE A 79 -13.42 -4.05 1.10
N ARG A 80 -14.00 -4.57 2.19
CA ARG A 80 -13.62 -4.19 3.55
C ARG A 80 -12.14 -4.49 3.83
N PHE A 81 -11.68 -5.71 3.49
CA PHE A 81 -10.28 -6.10 3.61
C PHE A 81 -9.39 -5.14 2.84
N PHE A 82 -9.74 -4.82 1.59
CA PHE A 82 -9.00 -3.88 0.76
C PHE A 82 -8.88 -2.50 1.42
N LEU A 83 -9.98 -1.94 1.93
CA LEU A 83 -9.96 -0.62 2.59
C LEU A 83 -9.11 -0.61 3.88
N VAL A 84 -9.22 -1.65 4.71
CA VAL A 84 -8.37 -1.78 5.92
C VAL A 84 -6.91 -1.83 5.54
N ARG A 85 -6.56 -2.68 4.58
CA ARG A 85 -5.16 -2.89 4.20
C ARG A 85 -4.56 -1.69 3.47
N ILE A 86 -5.31 -1.00 2.61
CA ILE A 86 -4.81 0.22 1.95
C ILE A 86 -4.60 1.37 2.96
N GLY A 87 -5.47 1.49 3.96
CA GLY A 87 -5.30 2.45 5.05
C GLY A 87 -4.05 2.16 5.88
N LEU A 88 -3.84 0.90 6.28
CA LEU A 88 -2.63 0.47 7.00
C LEU A 88 -1.37 0.67 6.17
N LEU A 89 -1.39 0.31 4.88
CA LEU A 89 -0.28 0.52 3.97
C LEU A 89 0.08 2.01 3.88
N SER A 90 -0.92 2.88 3.74
CA SER A 90 -0.72 4.32 3.68
C SER A 90 -0.14 4.87 4.99
N ALA A 91 -0.60 4.39 6.15
CA ALA A 91 -0.10 4.81 7.46
C ALA A 91 1.35 4.35 7.70
N LEU A 92 1.64 3.07 7.44
CA LEU A 92 2.98 2.50 7.61
C LEU A 92 4.02 3.19 6.73
N HIS A 93 3.65 3.50 5.49
CA HIS A 93 4.58 4.06 4.50
C HIS A 93 4.48 5.58 4.33
N ALA A 94 3.73 6.27 5.18
CA ALA A 94 3.46 7.72 5.05
C ALA A 94 4.74 8.58 4.94
N SER A 95 5.73 8.33 5.78
CA SER A 95 7.01 9.08 5.75
C SER A 95 7.83 8.76 4.50
N GLY A 96 7.87 7.49 4.10
CA GLY A 96 8.55 7.05 2.88
C GLY A 96 7.90 7.63 1.62
N ILE A 97 6.57 7.60 1.54
CA ILE A 97 5.80 8.19 0.43
C ILE A 97 6.12 9.68 0.30
N ARG A 98 6.08 10.46 1.39
CA ARG A 98 6.44 11.88 1.37
C ARG A 98 7.86 12.13 0.90
N THR A 99 8.80 11.25 1.25
CA THR A 99 10.20 11.33 0.78
C THR A 99 10.28 11.16 -0.74
N VAL A 100 9.54 10.21 -1.30
CA VAL A 100 9.50 9.96 -2.75
C VAL A 100 8.79 11.10 -3.48
N GLU A 101 7.64 11.56 -2.99
CA GLU A 101 6.88 12.70 -3.56
C GLU A 101 7.72 13.98 -3.61
N GLY A 102 8.56 14.23 -2.59
CA GLY A 102 9.46 15.37 -2.53
C GLY A 102 10.71 15.26 -3.41
N ASP A 103 11.01 14.08 -3.92
CA ASP A 103 12.20 13.83 -4.76
C ASP A 103 11.91 14.12 -6.24
N GLN A 104 12.34 15.31 -6.68
CA GLN A 104 12.17 15.75 -8.08
C GLN A 104 12.80 14.80 -9.10
N SER A 105 13.82 14.03 -8.70
CA SER A 105 14.49 13.08 -9.57
C SER A 105 13.67 11.81 -9.84
N LEU A 106 12.61 11.55 -9.04
CA LEU A 106 11.69 10.42 -9.17
C LEU A 106 10.29 10.83 -9.65
N LYS A 107 10.12 12.05 -10.12
CA LYS A 107 8.81 12.58 -10.51
C LYS A 107 8.10 11.72 -11.56
N GLN A 108 8.84 11.20 -12.53
CA GLN A 108 8.27 10.34 -13.56
C GLN A 108 7.89 8.96 -13.01
N GLU A 109 8.80 8.33 -12.26
CA GLU A 109 8.58 7.02 -11.63
C GLU A 109 7.44 7.07 -10.61
N TRP A 110 7.30 8.19 -9.90
CA TRP A 110 6.17 8.43 -9.00
C TRP A 110 4.86 8.55 -9.76
N HIS A 111 4.83 9.32 -10.84
CA HIS A 111 3.64 9.43 -11.70
C HIS A 111 3.21 8.08 -12.28
N GLU A 112 4.16 7.29 -12.78
CA GLU A 112 3.90 5.93 -13.26
C GLU A 112 3.32 5.03 -12.17
N PHE A 113 3.83 5.15 -10.94
CA PHE A 113 3.28 4.46 -9.77
C PHE A 113 1.84 4.90 -9.48
N GLU A 114 1.54 6.20 -9.46
CA GLU A 114 0.19 6.70 -9.23
C GLU A 114 -0.81 6.18 -10.26
N VAL A 115 -0.45 6.18 -11.55
CA VAL A 115 -1.29 5.64 -12.62
C VAL A 115 -1.55 4.15 -12.39
N ARG A 116 -0.51 3.37 -12.10
CA ARG A 116 -0.66 1.94 -11.81
C ARG A 116 -1.49 1.69 -10.56
N ALA A 117 -1.26 2.45 -9.48
CA ALA A 117 -2.01 2.33 -8.23
C ALA A 117 -3.52 2.54 -8.47
N ARG A 118 -3.89 3.56 -9.23
CA ARG A 118 -5.29 3.79 -9.63
C ARG A 118 -5.88 2.63 -10.43
N GLN A 119 -5.13 2.07 -11.37
CA GLN A 119 -5.57 0.89 -12.15
C GLN A 119 -5.80 -0.33 -11.25
N LEU A 120 -4.90 -0.60 -10.32
CA LEU A 120 -5.04 -1.71 -9.36
C LEU A 120 -6.24 -1.54 -8.44
N MET A 121 -6.52 -0.30 -7.99
CA MET A 121 -7.68 0.00 -7.14
C MET A 121 -9.02 -0.11 -7.89
N THR A 122 -9.01 -0.04 -9.22
CA THR A 122 -10.23 -0.14 -10.03
C THR A 122 -10.91 -1.49 -9.84
N LEU A 123 -10.16 -2.59 -9.83
CA LEU A 123 -10.74 -3.95 -9.76
C LEU A 123 -11.55 -4.21 -8.47
N PRO A 124 -11.03 -3.97 -7.26
CA PRO A 124 -11.83 -4.15 -6.04
C PRO A 124 -13.04 -3.19 -5.97
N LEU A 125 -12.91 -1.97 -6.49
CA LEU A 125 -14.02 -1.02 -6.54
C LEU A 125 -15.12 -1.48 -7.50
N GLU A 126 -14.78 -1.88 -8.72
CA GLU A 126 -15.74 -2.39 -9.71
C GLU A 126 -16.49 -3.65 -9.21
N ARG A 127 -15.76 -4.52 -8.52
CA ARG A 127 -16.35 -5.69 -7.89
C ARG A 127 -17.38 -5.31 -6.82
N ALA A 128 -17.03 -4.36 -5.95
CA ALA A 128 -17.92 -3.85 -4.90
C ALA A 128 -19.14 -3.11 -5.47
N ARG A 129 -18.98 -2.34 -6.56
CA ARG A 129 -20.10 -1.68 -7.26
C ARG A 129 -21.06 -2.69 -7.88
N LYS A 130 -20.55 -3.70 -8.60
CA LYS A 130 -21.36 -4.76 -9.22
C LYS A 130 -22.16 -5.55 -8.20
N ALA A 131 -21.60 -5.73 -7.01
CA ALA A 131 -22.26 -6.41 -5.89
C ALA A 131 -23.21 -5.49 -5.09
N GLY A 132 -23.39 -4.21 -5.46
CA GLY A 132 -24.23 -3.26 -4.75
C GLY A 132 -23.76 -2.92 -3.33
N ILE A 133 -22.47 -3.11 -3.03
CA ILE A 133 -21.90 -2.92 -1.69
C ILE A 133 -21.61 -1.43 -1.44
N VAL A 134 -21.26 -0.72 -2.51
CA VAL A 134 -20.94 0.70 -2.46
C VAL A 134 -21.79 1.45 -3.49
N ARG A 135 -21.93 2.75 -3.27
CA ARG A 135 -22.63 3.66 -4.22
C ARG A 135 -21.96 3.59 -5.59
N SER A 136 -22.78 3.72 -6.63
CA SER A 136 -22.35 3.64 -8.03
C SER A 136 -21.42 4.78 -8.45
N ASP A 137 -21.52 5.94 -7.80
CA ASP A 137 -20.71 7.14 -8.07
C ASP A 137 -19.37 7.19 -7.32
N LEU A 138 -19.09 6.23 -6.40
CA LEU A 138 -17.81 6.17 -5.69
C LEU A 138 -16.67 5.92 -6.68
N SER A 139 -15.72 6.84 -6.78
CA SER A 139 -14.62 6.82 -7.74
C SER A 139 -13.31 6.25 -7.16
N VAL A 140 -12.34 5.93 -8.02
CA VAL A 140 -10.99 5.57 -7.57
C VAL A 140 -10.32 6.72 -6.83
N ASP A 141 -10.57 7.97 -7.24
CA ASP A 141 -10.07 9.15 -6.53
C ASP A 141 -10.66 9.26 -5.12
N ASP A 142 -11.91 8.82 -4.92
CA ASP A 142 -12.48 8.75 -3.57
C ASP A 142 -11.82 7.67 -2.74
N ILE A 143 -11.45 6.52 -3.32
CA ILE A 143 -10.64 5.49 -2.62
C ILE A 143 -9.28 6.05 -2.19
N VAL A 144 -8.62 6.84 -3.04
CA VAL A 144 -7.36 7.52 -2.68
C VAL A 144 -7.58 8.48 -1.51
N ARG A 145 -8.64 9.30 -1.53
CA ARG A 145 -8.98 10.20 -0.42
C ARG A 145 -9.31 9.42 0.86
N ILE A 146 -10.06 8.33 0.75
CA ILE A 146 -10.36 7.45 1.89
C ILE A 146 -9.06 6.87 2.47
N ALA A 147 -8.13 6.40 1.65
CA ALA A 147 -6.84 5.90 2.12
C ALA A 147 -6.03 6.97 2.86
N GLN A 148 -6.05 8.22 2.38
CA GLN A 148 -5.42 9.37 3.06
C GLN A 148 -6.10 9.70 4.40
N MET A 149 -7.42 9.63 4.48
CA MET A 149 -8.16 9.81 5.74
C MET A 149 -7.83 8.69 6.74
N LEU A 150 -7.82 7.45 6.28
CA LEU A 150 -7.49 6.27 7.09
C LEU A 150 -6.03 6.31 7.57
N GLN A 151 -5.10 6.83 6.77
CA GLN A 151 -3.72 7.05 7.19
C GLN A 151 -3.64 7.87 8.48
N ALA A 152 -4.40 8.96 8.58
CA ALA A 152 -4.39 9.84 9.76
C ALA A 152 -4.88 9.13 11.03
N VAL A 153 -5.76 8.13 10.89
CA VAL A 153 -6.33 7.37 12.02
C VAL A 153 -5.27 6.49 12.71
N ALA A 154 -4.27 6.00 11.98
CA ALA A 154 -3.31 5.03 12.48
C ALA A 154 -1.88 5.57 12.61
N LEU A 155 -1.64 6.85 12.25
CA LEU A 155 -0.30 7.40 12.10
C LEU A 155 0.52 7.34 13.42
N ASP A 156 -0.11 7.67 14.54
CA ASP A 156 0.53 7.79 15.85
C ASP A 156 0.21 6.60 16.80
N LEU A 157 -0.42 5.55 16.27
CA LEU A 157 -0.81 4.40 17.08
C LEU A 157 0.32 3.35 17.18
N PRO A 158 0.44 2.64 18.33
CA PRO A 158 1.22 1.43 18.44
C PRO A 158 0.81 0.39 17.39
N THR A 159 1.75 -0.42 16.95
CA THR A 159 1.53 -1.38 15.84
C THR A 159 0.43 -2.41 16.17
N ASP A 160 0.35 -2.85 17.41
CA ASP A 160 -0.64 -3.83 17.91
C ASP A 160 -2.07 -3.26 17.98
N GLU A 161 -2.24 -1.96 18.07
CA GLU A 161 -3.55 -1.30 18.09
C GLU A 161 -4.08 -0.93 16.69
N ARG A 162 -3.19 -0.79 15.71
CA ARG A 162 -3.51 -0.27 14.38
C ARG A 162 -4.60 -1.06 13.65
N ASP A 163 -4.53 -2.39 13.67
CA ASP A 163 -5.49 -3.26 12.97
C ASP A 163 -6.91 -3.11 13.53
N GLY A 164 -7.06 -3.03 14.85
CA GLY A 164 -8.37 -2.87 15.50
C GLY A 164 -8.99 -1.51 15.20
N VAL A 165 -8.22 -0.44 15.37
CA VAL A 165 -8.68 0.94 15.12
C VAL A 165 -9.00 1.14 13.64
N MET A 166 -8.15 0.65 12.73
CA MET A 166 -8.38 0.72 11.29
C MET A 166 -9.65 -0.04 10.88
N SER A 167 -9.84 -1.25 11.40
CA SER A 167 -11.03 -2.05 11.14
C SER A 167 -12.31 -1.34 11.60
N ARG A 168 -12.28 -0.66 12.75
CA ARG A 168 -13.41 0.14 13.24
C ARG A 168 -13.67 1.36 12.36
N ALA A 169 -12.62 2.09 11.97
CA ALA A 169 -12.74 3.24 11.08
C ALA A 169 -13.36 2.87 9.73
N VAL A 170 -12.90 1.77 9.14
CA VAL A 170 -13.45 1.24 7.88
C VAL A 170 -14.90 0.79 8.06
N GLN A 171 -15.25 0.17 9.18
CA GLN A 171 -16.64 -0.19 9.46
C GLN A 171 -17.55 1.05 9.45
N LEU A 172 -17.15 2.12 10.13
CA LEU A 172 -17.91 3.38 10.17
C LEU A 172 -18.05 4.01 8.78
N LEU A 173 -16.99 3.99 7.98
CA LEU A 173 -17.04 4.46 6.59
C LEU A 173 -17.97 3.61 5.71
N MET A 174 -17.93 2.29 5.87
CA MET A 174 -18.79 1.37 5.11
C MET A 174 -20.27 1.57 5.43
N GLU A 175 -20.62 1.89 6.67
CA GLU A 175 -21.99 2.22 7.07
C GLU A 175 -22.49 3.54 6.41
N GLY A 176 -21.58 4.51 6.16
CA GLY A 176 -21.88 5.78 5.51
C GLY A 176 -21.77 5.77 3.99
N ILE A 177 -21.01 4.83 3.39
CA ILE A 177 -20.83 4.72 1.94
C ILE A 177 -21.69 3.62 1.30
N ALA A 178 -22.43 2.85 2.10
CA ALA A 178 -23.39 1.88 1.60
C ALA A 178 -24.52 2.59 0.84
N GLU A 179 -25.06 1.94 -0.18
CA GLU A 179 -26.17 2.49 -0.95
C GLU A 179 -27.41 2.67 -0.07
N SER A 180 -28.05 3.85 -0.14
CA SER A 180 -29.21 4.21 0.70
C SER A 180 -30.49 3.45 0.33
N GLY A 181 -30.38 2.19 -0.09
CA GLY A 181 -31.49 1.38 -0.61
C GLY A 181 -31.88 0.17 0.22
N SER A 182 -31.18 -0.18 1.30
CA SER A 182 -31.46 -1.38 2.08
C SER A 182 -31.91 -1.12 3.52
N ARG A 183 -32.51 0.03 3.81
CA ARG A 183 -33.41 0.14 4.97
C ARG A 183 -34.79 -0.32 4.49
N SER A 184 -35.01 -1.62 4.42
CA SER A 184 -36.36 -2.18 4.38
C SER A 184 -37.10 -1.70 5.62
N GLU A 185 -38.25 -1.04 5.40
CA GLU A 185 -39.28 -0.84 6.38
C GLU A 185 -39.71 -2.13 7.05
#